data_7bc1d6b038346d6f930d95dd6c968fb6
#
_entry.id   7bc1d6b038346d6f930d95dd6c968fb6
#
_cell.length_a   1.000
_cell.length_b   1.000
_cell.length_c   1.000
_cell.angle_alpha   90.00
_cell.angle_beta   90.00
_cell.angle_gamma   90.00
#
_symmetry.space_group_name_H-M   'P 1'
#
loop_
_entity.id
_entity.type
_entity.pdbx_description
1 polymer ?
#
loop_
_entity_poly.entity_id
_entity_poly.type
_entity_poly.pdbx_seq_one_letter_code
_entity_poly.pdbx_strand_id
1 'polypeptide(L)'
;MAEVIDFVMQARAELFPKLSATGIPPDLANFEETYISGAGRFLLARHEGRIVATIGYLPYDDRFEHLDYQQLEVVEVVRLFVVPEFRRSGLASGLYQELKSSAERAGVHVIYLHTHPFLPGAINFWLKRGFEVIAVDADPVWQTTHMDCRIQN
;
A
#
# COMPACT_ATOMS: atom_id res chain seq x y z
N MET A 1 -8.58 14.46 -8.57
CA MET A 1 -9.05 13.28 -7.82
C MET A 1 -9.58 12.17 -8.68
N ALA A 2 -10.47 12.47 -9.64
CA ALA A 2 -11.02 11.43 -10.51
C ALA A 2 -9.94 10.68 -11.27
N GLU A 3 -8.92 11.37 -11.76
CA GLU A 3 -7.82 10.75 -12.50
C GLU A 3 -7.06 9.73 -11.63
N VAL A 4 -6.83 10.06 -10.36
CA VAL A 4 -6.13 9.17 -9.43
C VAL A 4 -6.96 7.92 -9.17
N ILE A 5 -8.25 8.10 -8.90
CA ILE A 5 -9.15 6.98 -8.63
C ILE A 5 -9.23 6.06 -9.85
N ASP A 6 -9.36 6.63 -11.05
CA ASP A 6 -9.40 5.85 -12.28
C ASP A 6 -8.11 5.05 -12.49
N PHE A 7 -6.96 5.68 -12.25
CA PHE A 7 -5.67 5.01 -12.35
C PHE A 7 -5.60 3.81 -11.39
N VAL A 8 -5.97 4.00 -10.12
CA VAL A 8 -5.91 2.94 -9.13
C VAL A 8 -6.89 1.83 -9.45
N MET A 9 -8.11 2.17 -9.86
CA MET A 9 -9.10 1.15 -10.22
C MET A 9 -8.65 0.31 -11.40
N GLN A 10 -8.05 0.92 -12.41
CA GLN A 10 -7.54 0.18 -13.58
C GLN A 10 -6.37 -0.73 -13.18
N ALA A 11 -5.42 -0.23 -12.40
CA ALA A 11 -4.28 -1.01 -11.95
C ALA A 11 -4.73 -2.20 -11.09
N ARG A 12 -5.70 -1.98 -10.20
CA ARG A 12 -6.27 -3.02 -9.36
C ARG A 12 -6.93 -4.12 -10.20
N ALA A 13 -7.68 -3.73 -11.23
CA ALA A 13 -8.34 -4.68 -12.10
C ALA A 13 -7.33 -5.55 -12.87
N GLU A 14 -6.20 -4.99 -13.27
CA GLU A 14 -5.14 -5.74 -13.96
C GLU A 14 -4.46 -6.75 -13.05
N LEU A 15 -4.17 -6.37 -11.79
CA LEU A 15 -3.51 -7.25 -10.84
C LEU A 15 -4.46 -8.26 -10.19
N PHE A 16 -5.71 -7.86 -10.00
CA PHE A 16 -6.72 -8.67 -9.30
C PHE A 16 -8.00 -8.75 -10.13
N PRO A 17 -7.99 -9.44 -11.27
CA PRO A 17 -9.19 -9.49 -12.13
C PRO A 17 -10.44 -9.99 -11.41
N LYS A 18 -10.28 -10.88 -10.43
CA LYS A 18 -11.40 -11.42 -9.66
C LYS A 18 -12.11 -10.36 -8.83
N LEU A 19 -11.43 -9.25 -8.53
CA LEU A 19 -11.99 -8.18 -7.72
C LEU A 19 -12.63 -7.08 -8.57
N SER A 20 -12.47 -7.11 -9.89
CA SER A 20 -12.95 -6.03 -10.75
C SER A 20 -14.46 -5.83 -10.70
N ALA A 21 -15.22 -6.88 -10.33
CA ALA A 21 -16.68 -6.82 -10.24
C ALA A 21 -17.20 -6.38 -8.86
N THR A 22 -16.31 -6.12 -7.90
CA THR A 22 -16.74 -5.85 -6.52
C THR A 22 -17.07 -4.38 -6.24
N GLY A 23 -16.96 -3.50 -7.26
CA GLY A 23 -17.22 -2.08 -7.09
C GLY A 23 -16.04 -1.30 -6.54
N ILE A 24 -16.30 -0.06 -6.16
CA ILE A 24 -15.25 0.83 -5.66
C ILE A 24 -14.98 0.54 -4.19
N PRO A 25 -13.71 0.23 -3.81
CA PRO A 25 -13.37 0.03 -2.40
C PRO A 25 -13.66 1.29 -1.56
N PRO A 26 -13.96 1.13 -0.26
CA PRO A 26 -14.31 2.27 0.60
C PRO A 26 -13.28 3.39 0.65
N ASP A 27 -11.98 3.07 0.65
CA ASP A 27 -10.94 4.10 0.69
C ASP A 27 -10.93 4.95 -0.57
N LEU A 28 -11.27 4.36 -1.72
CA LEU A 28 -11.34 5.10 -2.98
C LEU A 28 -12.66 5.85 -3.12
N ALA A 29 -13.75 5.28 -2.61
CA ALA A 29 -15.05 5.95 -2.60
C ALA A 29 -15.02 7.19 -1.71
N ASN A 30 -14.21 7.16 -0.64
CA ASN A 30 -14.04 8.26 0.31
C ASN A 30 -12.61 8.79 0.26
N PHE A 31 -12.09 8.98 -0.94
CA PHE A 31 -10.68 9.33 -1.15
C PHE A 31 -10.26 10.59 -0.40
N GLU A 32 -11.05 11.65 -0.51
CA GLU A 32 -10.71 12.91 0.12
C GLU A 32 -10.65 12.80 1.64
N GLU A 33 -11.66 12.17 2.24
CA GLU A 33 -11.71 11.98 3.69
C GLU A 33 -10.61 11.06 4.19
N THR A 34 -10.21 10.08 3.40
CA THR A 34 -9.21 9.10 3.80
C THR A 34 -7.80 9.65 3.66
N TYR A 35 -7.47 10.23 2.50
CA TYR A 35 -6.09 10.54 2.14
C TYR A 35 -5.74 12.02 2.12
N ILE A 36 -6.71 12.90 2.05
CA ILE A 36 -6.46 14.35 1.93
C ILE A 36 -6.70 15.06 3.27
N SER A 37 -7.92 14.96 3.81
CA SER A 37 -8.27 15.64 5.05
C SER A 37 -8.16 14.75 6.28
N GLY A 38 -8.02 13.43 6.10
CA GLY A 38 -7.90 12.49 7.21
C GLY A 38 -6.46 12.18 7.58
N ALA A 39 -6.28 11.07 8.30
CA ALA A 39 -4.96 10.63 8.79
C ALA A 39 -4.14 9.85 7.76
N GLY A 40 -4.72 9.53 6.62
CA GLY A 40 -4.00 8.87 5.54
C GLY A 40 -3.11 9.81 4.75
N ARG A 41 -2.31 9.23 3.86
CA ARG A 41 -1.46 9.96 2.92
C ARG A 41 -1.51 9.27 1.58
N PHE A 42 -1.36 10.05 0.52
CA PHE A 42 -1.34 9.49 -0.83
C PHE A 42 -0.33 10.24 -1.67
N LEU A 43 0.58 9.51 -2.30
CA LEU A 43 1.61 10.07 -3.18
C LEU A 43 1.42 9.52 -4.58
N LEU A 44 1.74 10.33 -5.56
CA LEU A 44 1.74 9.88 -6.95
C LEU A 44 2.94 10.46 -7.68
N ALA A 45 3.32 9.79 -8.76
CA ALA A 45 4.35 10.28 -9.66
C ALA A 45 3.73 10.52 -11.03
N ARG A 46 4.12 11.62 -11.68
CA ARG A 46 3.70 11.95 -13.03
C ARG A 46 4.89 11.98 -13.97
N HIS A 47 4.65 11.56 -15.20
CA HIS A 47 5.62 11.70 -16.27
C HIS A 47 4.86 12.25 -17.49
N GLU A 48 5.32 13.37 -17.99
CA GLU A 48 4.68 14.04 -19.12
C GLU A 48 3.16 14.24 -18.93
N GLY A 49 2.80 14.65 -17.71
CA GLY A 49 1.41 14.95 -17.34
C GLY A 49 0.57 13.74 -16.98
N ARG A 50 1.07 12.51 -17.16
CA ARG A 50 0.32 11.27 -16.84
C ARG A 50 0.75 10.71 -15.49
N ILE A 51 -0.20 10.14 -14.75
CA ILE A 51 0.13 9.39 -13.54
C ILE A 51 0.80 8.07 -13.97
N VAL A 52 1.97 7.80 -13.42
CA VAL A 52 2.73 6.58 -13.72
C VAL A 52 2.92 5.69 -12.49
N ALA A 53 2.68 6.21 -11.30
CA ALA A 53 2.79 5.42 -10.08
C ALA A 53 2.00 6.07 -8.95
N THR A 54 1.56 5.25 -8.01
CA THR A 54 0.88 5.70 -6.78
C THR A 54 1.36 4.87 -5.60
N ILE A 55 1.21 5.43 -4.40
CA ILE A 55 1.33 4.71 -3.14
C ILE A 55 0.57 5.48 -2.08
N GLY A 56 -0.02 4.79 -1.11
CA GLY A 56 -0.69 5.47 -0.02
C GLY A 56 -0.56 4.69 1.28
N TYR A 57 -0.94 5.34 2.37
CA TYR A 57 -1.19 4.64 3.61
C TYR A 57 -2.44 5.20 4.29
N LEU A 58 -3.04 4.36 5.12
CA LEU A 58 -4.15 4.77 5.98
C LEU A 58 -3.92 4.12 7.35
N PRO A 59 -4.59 4.64 8.40
CA PRO A 59 -4.46 4.01 9.71
C PRO A 59 -4.89 2.55 9.64
N TYR A 60 -4.12 1.68 10.29
CA TYR A 60 -4.47 0.26 10.36
C TYR A 60 -5.71 0.10 11.25
N ASP A 61 -6.70 -0.62 10.76
CA ASP A 61 -8.03 -0.73 11.40
C ASP A 61 -8.19 -1.97 12.30
N ASP A 62 -7.10 -2.70 12.56
CA ASP A 62 -7.08 -3.88 13.43
C ASP A 62 -8.00 -5.00 12.98
N ARG A 63 -8.29 -5.09 11.68
CA ARG A 63 -9.22 -6.10 11.15
C ARG A 63 -8.67 -7.54 11.19
N PHE A 64 -7.37 -7.69 11.37
CA PHE A 64 -6.74 -9.01 11.47
C PHE A 64 -6.46 -9.32 12.93
N GLU A 65 -7.27 -10.20 13.53
CA GLU A 65 -7.21 -10.51 14.97
C GLU A 65 -5.86 -11.04 15.44
N HIS A 66 -5.14 -11.74 14.55
CA HIS A 66 -3.84 -12.31 14.89
C HIS A 66 -2.70 -11.29 14.88
N LEU A 67 -2.99 -10.05 14.51
CA LEU A 67 -2.01 -8.97 14.53
C LEU A 67 -2.40 -7.98 15.62
N ASP A 68 -1.61 -7.95 16.69
CA ASP A 68 -1.87 -7.09 17.85
C ASP A 68 -0.72 -6.10 18.02
N TYR A 69 -1.00 -4.84 17.76
CA TYR A 69 -0.02 -3.76 17.90
C TYR A 69 -0.21 -2.95 19.18
N GLN A 70 -1.23 -3.31 19.96
CA GLN A 70 -1.52 -2.65 21.24
C GLN A 70 -1.68 -1.14 21.08
N GLN A 71 -0.82 -0.34 21.71
CA GLN A 71 -0.94 1.11 21.72
C GLN A 71 -0.02 1.80 20.72
N LEU A 72 0.57 1.05 19.81
CA LEU A 72 1.42 1.64 18.78
C LEU A 72 0.59 2.30 17.67
N GLU A 73 1.13 3.39 17.11
CA GLU A 73 0.55 4.02 15.94
C GLU A 73 0.99 3.23 14.71
N VAL A 74 0.03 2.62 14.03
CA VAL A 74 0.29 1.75 12.88
C VAL A 74 -0.45 2.27 11.67
N VAL A 75 0.23 2.35 10.54
CA VAL A 75 -0.40 2.64 9.25
C VAL A 75 -0.23 1.45 8.32
N GLU A 76 -1.16 1.31 7.40
CA GLU A 76 -1.12 0.25 6.40
C GLU A 76 -0.79 0.86 5.03
N VAL A 77 0.26 0.37 4.39
CA VAL A 77 0.61 0.78 3.02
C VAL A 77 -0.34 0.08 2.05
N VAL A 78 -0.90 0.87 1.15
CA VAL A 78 -1.87 0.39 0.17
C VAL A 78 -1.60 1.06 -1.18
N ARG A 79 -2.17 0.51 -2.22
CA ARG A 79 -2.25 1.13 -3.56
C ARG A 79 -0.89 1.46 -4.15
N LEU A 80 0.12 0.62 -3.94
CA LEU A 80 1.37 0.74 -4.66
C LEU A 80 1.20 0.14 -6.05
N PHE A 81 1.17 1.01 -7.05
CA PHE A 81 1.05 0.62 -8.44
C PHE A 81 2.05 1.41 -9.27
N VAL A 82 2.75 0.73 -10.16
CA VAL A 82 3.69 1.36 -11.09
C VAL A 82 3.38 0.83 -12.48
N VAL A 83 3.21 1.71 -13.46
CA VAL A 83 2.96 1.27 -14.84
C VAL A 83 4.15 0.45 -15.33
N PRO A 84 3.92 -0.54 -16.23
CA PRO A 84 4.99 -1.45 -16.64
C PRO A 84 6.25 -0.75 -17.18
N GLU A 85 6.09 0.37 -17.90
CA GLU A 85 7.22 1.10 -18.48
C GLU A 85 8.18 1.66 -17.46
N PHE A 86 7.71 1.87 -16.22
CA PHE A 86 8.53 2.45 -15.14
C PHE A 86 8.91 1.44 -14.07
N ARG A 87 8.57 0.17 -14.24
CA ARG A 87 9.01 -0.86 -13.31
C ARG A 87 10.53 -1.03 -13.40
N ARG A 88 11.15 -1.37 -12.25
CA ARG A 88 12.61 -1.53 -12.12
C ARG A 88 13.37 -0.24 -12.36
N SER A 89 12.72 0.92 -12.25
CA SER A 89 13.34 2.22 -12.43
C SER A 89 13.75 2.87 -11.11
N GLY A 90 13.43 2.23 -9.96
CA GLY A 90 13.63 2.83 -8.66
C GLY A 90 12.47 3.72 -8.20
N LEU A 91 11.44 3.87 -9.03
CA LEU A 91 10.32 4.76 -8.73
C LEU A 91 9.52 4.29 -7.51
N ALA A 92 9.21 2.99 -7.43
CA ALA A 92 8.49 2.44 -6.27
C ALA A 92 9.27 2.65 -4.98
N SER A 93 10.58 2.40 -5.01
CA SER A 93 11.46 2.59 -3.86
C SER A 93 11.47 4.05 -3.42
N GLY A 94 11.56 4.98 -4.37
CA GLY A 94 11.56 6.41 -4.08
C GLY A 94 10.25 6.88 -3.48
N LEU A 95 9.12 6.43 -4.03
CA LEU A 95 7.81 6.76 -3.48
C LEU A 95 7.66 6.21 -2.06
N TYR A 96 8.07 4.97 -1.83
CA TYR A 96 7.99 4.40 -0.49
C TYR A 96 8.86 5.19 0.49
N GLN A 97 10.06 5.61 0.10
CA GLN A 97 10.94 6.37 0.98
C GLN A 97 10.29 7.69 1.39
N GLU A 98 9.64 8.38 0.46
CA GLU A 98 8.90 9.61 0.77
C GLU A 98 7.72 9.34 1.71
N LEU A 99 7.00 8.27 1.46
CA LEU A 99 5.86 7.89 2.30
C LEU A 99 6.33 7.56 3.72
N LYS A 100 7.43 6.82 3.85
CA LYS A 100 8.03 6.47 5.13
C LYS A 100 8.43 7.72 5.90
N SER A 101 9.06 8.69 5.23
CA SER A 101 9.43 9.96 5.85
C SER A 101 8.21 10.71 6.38
N SER A 102 7.12 10.69 5.62
CA SER A 102 5.86 11.30 6.05
C SER A 102 5.30 10.60 7.30
N ALA A 103 5.36 9.26 7.33
CA ALA A 103 4.92 8.49 8.48
C ALA A 103 5.76 8.78 9.72
N GLU A 104 7.07 8.87 9.55
CA GLU A 104 7.98 9.21 10.65
C GLU A 104 7.64 10.58 11.25
N ARG A 105 7.41 11.58 10.39
CA ARG A 105 7.04 12.92 10.85
C ARG A 105 5.68 12.95 11.54
N ALA A 106 4.80 12.02 11.21
CA ALA A 106 3.47 11.93 11.81
C ALA A 106 3.46 11.11 13.12
N GLY A 107 4.61 10.61 13.56
CA GLY A 107 4.70 9.84 14.81
C GLY A 107 4.31 8.38 14.68
N VAL A 108 4.27 7.85 13.47
CA VAL A 108 3.94 6.43 13.23
C VAL A 108 5.08 5.55 13.74
N HIS A 109 4.74 4.46 14.43
CA HIS A 109 5.72 3.52 14.97
C HIS A 109 5.96 2.34 14.03
N VAL A 110 4.91 1.86 13.36
CA VAL A 110 4.97 0.65 12.55
C VAL A 110 4.26 0.88 11.22
N ILE A 111 4.88 0.45 10.14
CA ILE A 111 4.23 0.37 8.84
C ILE A 111 3.91 -1.10 8.58
N TYR A 112 2.64 -1.37 8.35
CA TYR A 112 2.12 -2.71 8.04
C TYR A 112 1.69 -2.75 6.58
N LEU A 113 1.77 -3.93 5.98
CA LEU A 113 1.17 -4.19 4.67
C LEU A 113 0.84 -5.68 4.54
N HIS A 114 -0.01 -5.99 3.57
CA HIS A 114 -0.15 -7.37 3.14
C HIS A 114 0.01 -7.45 1.63
N THR A 115 0.56 -8.56 1.19
CA THR A 115 0.80 -8.82 -0.22
C THR A 115 0.57 -10.31 -0.50
N HIS A 116 0.88 -10.75 -1.70
CA HIS A 116 0.59 -12.12 -2.12
C HIS A 116 1.76 -12.68 -2.92
N PRO A 117 2.06 -14.00 -2.76
CA PRO A 117 3.15 -14.63 -3.50
C PRO A 117 2.97 -14.59 -5.02
N PHE A 118 1.71 -14.51 -5.51
CA PHE A 118 1.47 -14.49 -6.95
C PHE A 118 1.76 -13.13 -7.60
N LEU A 119 2.07 -12.10 -6.82
CA LEU A 119 2.51 -10.81 -7.35
C LEU A 119 4.04 -10.85 -7.52
N PRO A 120 4.53 -10.88 -8.77
CA PRO A 120 5.97 -11.10 -9.00
C PRO A 120 6.84 -10.05 -8.31
N GLY A 121 7.80 -10.51 -7.51
CA GLY A 121 8.78 -9.65 -6.86
C GLY A 121 8.28 -8.82 -5.70
N ALA A 122 6.99 -8.88 -5.36
CA ALA A 122 6.43 -8.02 -4.31
C ALA A 122 7.04 -8.30 -2.94
N ILE A 123 7.07 -9.55 -2.52
CA ILE A 123 7.61 -9.91 -1.21
C ILE A 123 9.08 -9.51 -1.12
N ASN A 124 9.88 -9.81 -2.15
CA ASN A 124 11.29 -9.44 -2.17
C ASN A 124 11.50 -7.93 -2.13
N PHE A 125 10.63 -7.17 -2.81
CA PHE A 125 10.70 -5.71 -2.78
C PHE A 125 10.58 -5.21 -1.34
N TRP A 126 9.59 -5.72 -0.59
CA TRP A 126 9.36 -5.26 0.78
C TRP A 126 10.44 -5.75 1.74
N LEU A 127 10.95 -6.97 1.56
CA LEU A 127 12.08 -7.45 2.37
C LEU A 127 13.29 -6.52 2.23
N LYS A 128 13.56 -6.04 1.02
CA LYS A 128 14.66 -5.09 0.79
C LYS A 128 14.41 -3.72 1.43
N ARG A 129 13.16 -3.38 1.69
CA ARG A 129 12.80 -2.12 2.38
C ARG A 129 12.86 -2.27 3.90
N GLY A 130 13.20 -3.44 4.43
CA GLY A 130 13.32 -3.66 5.87
C GLY A 130 12.09 -4.30 6.50
N PHE A 131 11.11 -4.71 5.71
CA PHE A 131 9.94 -5.41 6.22
C PHE A 131 10.26 -6.86 6.54
N GLU A 132 9.56 -7.41 7.53
CA GLU A 132 9.64 -8.81 7.90
C GLU A 132 8.27 -9.46 7.71
N VAL A 133 8.27 -10.73 7.30
CA VAL A 133 7.03 -11.51 7.24
C VAL A 133 6.63 -11.90 8.66
N ILE A 134 5.42 -11.52 9.05
CA ILE A 134 4.91 -11.79 10.41
C ILE A 134 3.82 -12.86 10.43
N ALA A 135 3.14 -13.10 9.33
CA ALA A 135 2.12 -14.14 9.22
C ALA A 135 1.82 -14.42 7.76
N VAL A 136 1.41 -15.64 7.47
CA VAL A 136 0.92 -16.03 6.14
C VAL A 136 -0.40 -16.77 6.34
N ASP A 137 -1.45 -16.31 5.69
CA ASP A 137 -2.76 -16.94 5.78
C ASP A 137 -2.76 -18.31 5.11
N ALA A 138 -3.53 -19.23 5.68
CA ALA A 138 -3.57 -20.61 5.19
C ALA A 138 -4.37 -20.77 3.89
N ASP A 139 -5.03 -19.73 3.41
CA ASP A 139 -5.83 -19.78 2.17
C ASP A 139 -4.94 -20.17 0.99
N PRO A 140 -5.24 -21.29 0.29
CA PRO A 140 -4.39 -21.76 -0.79
C PRO A 140 -4.43 -20.89 -2.04
N VAL A 141 -5.44 -20.03 -2.18
CA VAL A 141 -5.59 -19.16 -3.35
C VAL A 141 -4.82 -17.87 -3.15
N TRP A 142 -5.06 -17.17 -2.04
CA TRP A 142 -4.49 -15.85 -1.83
C TRP A 142 -3.15 -15.89 -1.11
N GLN A 143 -2.99 -16.80 -0.13
CA GLN A 143 -1.79 -16.90 0.72
C GLN A 143 -1.34 -15.51 1.19
N THR A 144 -2.29 -14.72 1.69
CA THR A 144 -2.02 -13.35 2.10
C THR A 144 -0.85 -13.33 3.07
N THR A 145 0.17 -12.58 2.69
CA THR A 145 1.43 -12.49 3.44
C THR A 145 1.46 -11.15 4.14
N HIS A 146 1.43 -11.19 5.47
CA HIS A 146 1.44 -9.99 6.31
C HIS A 146 2.87 -9.63 6.66
N MET A 147 3.22 -8.36 6.47
CA MET A 147 4.57 -7.87 6.72
C MET A 147 4.51 -6.57 7.48
N ASP A 148 5.51 -6.32 8.31
CA ASP A 148 5.62 -5.01 8.97
C ASP A 148 7.07 -4.56 9.10
N CYS A 149 7.22 -3.28 9.40
CA CYS A 149 8.50 -2.65 9.61
C CYS A 149 8.35 -1.61 10.73
N ARG A 150 9.15 -1.73 11.76
CA ARG A 150 9.18 -0.72 12.82
C ARG A 150 10.08 0.42 12.37
N ILE A 151 9.55 1.63 12.40
CA ILE A 151 10.27 2.81 11.93
C ILE A 151 10.62 3.77 13.07
N GLN A 152 10.06 3.54 14.26
CA GLN A 152 10.42 4.29 15.47
C GLN A 152 10.32 3.38 16.69
N ASN A 153 11.05 3.72 17.70
CA ASN A 153 11.07 2.96 18.95
C ASN A 153 9.87 3.27 19.86
#